data_10516e7e18944c8ff9368952cca9068d
#
_entry.id   10516e7e18944c8ff9368952cca9068d
#
_cell.length_a   1.000
_cell.length_b   1.000
_cell.length_c   1.000
_cell.angle_alpha   90.00
_cell.angle_beta   90.00
_cell.angle_gamma   90.00
#
_symmetry.space_group_name_H-M   'P 1'
#
loop_
_entity.id
_entity.type
_entity.pdbx_description
1 polymer ?
#
loop_
_entity_poly.entity_id
_entity_poly.type
_entity_poly.pdbx_seq_one_letter_code
_entity_poly.pdbx_strand_id
1 'polypeptide(L)'
;MPAKRKPELYCPSDEDIKKLLENIQGTELELAVLLAAFGPLRRGEICALMSSDVSGCSITVSKSMVQGPDRIWYVKEPKTYGSYRTVIFPEFVIEKLSGIKGRIIKKTPEQISNSFKHAVIRSGLPHFRFHDLRHYAASVMHAIGVPDQYILQRGGWASDNIMKSVYRNTIDLETVRQTKRINRHFEKIKNV
;
A
#
# COMPACT_ATOMS: atom_id res chain seq x y z
N MET A 1 32.39 17.08 3.30
CA MET A 1 31.33 16.69 4.23
C MET A 1 30.85 15.30 3.84
N PRO A 2 30.81 14.30 4.74
CA PRO A 2 30.29 12.98 4.41
C PRO A 2 28.81 13.10 4.07
N ALA A 3 28.40 12.49 2.95
CA ALA A 3 27.01 12.44 2.53
C ALA A 3 26.16 11.82 3.64
N LYS A 4 25.16 12.54 4.13
CA LYS A 4 24.18 11.99 5.09
C LYS A 4 23.58 10.73 4.49
N ARG A 5 23.88 9.56 5.07
CA ARG A 5 23.19 8.31 4.72
C ARG A 5 21.70 8.56 4.92
N LYS A 6 20.92 8.37 3.85
CA LYS A 6 19.45 8.36 3.97
C LYS A 6 19.10 7.24 4.95
N PRO A 7 18.24 7.50 5.95
CA PRO A 7 17.79 6.44 6.85
C PRO A 7 17.20 5.31 6.02
N GLU A 8 17.58 4.09 6.33
CA GLU A 8 17.08 2.88 5.71
C GLU A 8 15.58 2.81 5.99
N LEU A 9 14.77 2.81 4.94
CA LEU A 9 13.31 2.74 5.05
C LEU A 9 12.95 1.30 5.45
N TYR A 10 12.41 1.14 6.64
CA TYR A 10 11.86 -0.14 7.08
C TYR A 10 10.63 -0.49 6.24
N CYS A 11 10.67 -1.63 5.57
CA CYS A 11 9.50 -2.21 4.91
C CYS A 11 8.96 -3.31 5.83
N PRO A 12 7.70 -3.21 6.32
CA PRO A 12 7.14 -4.23 7.21
C PRO A 12 7.04 -5.59 6.50
N SER A 13 7.17 -6.67 7.27
CA SER A 13 6.95 -8.04 6.81
C SER A 13 5.47 -8.42 6.83
N ASP A 14 5.13 -9.59 6.26
CA ASP A 14 3.77 -10.14 6.34
C ASP A 14 3.34 -10.38 7.79
N GLU A 15 4.29 -10.83 8.64
CA GLU A 15 4.08 -11.04 10.07
C GLU A 15 3.80 -9.74 10.82
N ASP A 16 4.50 -8.65 10.46
CA ASP A 16 4.24 -7.33 11.05
C ASP A 16 2.84 -6.83 10.71
N ILE A 17 2.44 -6.98 9.43
CA ILE A 17 1.10 -6.58 8.98
C ILE A 17 0.02 -7.42 9.68
N LYS A 18 0.22 -8.73 9.81
CA LYS A 18 -0.70 -9.62 10.52
C LYS A 18 -0.86 -9.19 11.98
N LYS A 19 0.25 -9.01 12.70
CA LYS A 19 0.26 -8.57 14.10
C LYS A 19 -0.39 -7.20 14.30
N LEU A 20 -0.17 -6.28 13.37
CA LEU A 20 -0.81 -4.97 13.37
C LEU A 20 -2.33 -5.12 13.21
N LEU A 21 -2.80 -5.89 12.22
CA LEU A 21 -4.22 -6.11 11.95
C LEU A 21 -4.93 -6.77 13.13
N GLU A 22 -4.32 -7.74 13.79
CA GLU A 22 -4.85 -8.36 15.01
C GLU A 22 -5.08 -7.31 16.12
N ASN A 23 -4.15 -6.36 16.29
CA ASN A 23 -4.24 -5.32 17.32
C ASN A 23 -5.31 -4.25 17.04
N ILE A 24 -5.67 -4.04 15.78
CA ILE A 24 -6.61 -2.99 15.34
C ILE A 24 -7.93 -3.54 14.82
N GLN A 25 -8.17 -4.84 14.99
CA GLN A 25 -9.37 -5.52 14.51
C GLN A 25 -10.66 -4.82 14.95
N GLY A 26 -11.64 -4.72 14.05
CA GLY A 26 -12.95 -4.08 14.29
C GLY A 26 -12.90 -2.56 14.33
N THR A 27 -11.75 -1.93 14.11
CA THR A 27 -11.61 -0.48 14.10
C THR A 27 -11.63 0.12 12.69
N GLU A 28 -11.94 1.40 12.59
CA GLU A 28 -11.83 2.15 11.32
C GLU A 28 -10.38 2.18 10.78
N LEU A 29 -9.38 2.08 11.67
CA LEU A 29 -7.99 1.98 11.28
C LEU A 29 -7.68 0.66 10.57
N GLU A 30 -8.32 -0.45 10.95
CA GLU A 30 -8.19 -1.72 10.24
C GLU A 30 -8.57 -1.56 8.77
N LEU A 31 -9.72 -0.94 8.49
CA LEU A 31 -10.17 -0.69 7.11
C LEU A 31 -9.15 0.15 6.33
N ALA A 32 -8.61 1.20 6.96
CA ALA A 32 -7.61 2.04 6.31
C ALA A 32 -6.30 1.27 6.01
N VAL A 33 -5.86 0.40 6.93
CA VAL A 33 -4.66 -0.44 6.75
C VAL A 33 -4.87 -1.46 5.65
N LEU A 34 -6.02 -2.15 5.62
CA LEU A 34 -6.37 -3.11 4.56
C LEU A 34 -6.36 -2.45 3.18
N LEU A 35 -6.96 -1.27 3.06
CA LEU A 35 -7.00 -0.52 1.80
C LEU A 35 -5.61 -0.06 1.34
N ALA A 36 -4.73 0.29 2.27
CA ALA A 36 -3.36 0.70 1.96
C ALA A 36 -2.43 -0.47 1.63
N ALA A 37 -2.51 -1.57 2.41
CA ALA A 37 -1.62 -2.71 2.29
C ALA A 37 -1.99 -3.66 1.14
N PHE A 38 -3.29 -3.84 0.84
CA PHE A 38 -3.74 -4.76 -0.20
C PHE A 38 -4.17 -4.10 -1.51
N GLY A 39 -4.49 -2.79 -1.48
CA GLY A 39 -4.90 -2.05 -2.68
C GLY A 39 -3.99 -0.89 -3.08
N PRO A 40 -2.81 -0.76 -2.52
CA PRO A 40 -1.89 0.38 -2.36
C PRO A 40 -2.54 1.77 -2.55
N LEU A 41 -3.68 2.03 -1.87
CA LEU A 41 -4.32 3.34 -1.91
C LEU A 41 -3.55 4.37 -1.08
N ARG A 42 -3.52 5.63 -1.54
CA ARG A 42 -2.94 6.74 -0.76
C ARG A 42 -3.84 7.09 0.42
N ARG A 43 -3.26 7.52 1.53
CA ARG A 43 -3.99 7.91 2.74
C ARG A 43 -5.14 8.90 2.46
N GLY A 44 -4.89 9.92 1.63
CA GLY A 44 -5.93 10.87 1.24
C GLY A 44 -7.03 10.25 0.38
N GLU A 45 -6.70 9.31 -0.50
CA GLU A 45 -7.66 8.55 -1.30
C GLU A 45 -8.58 7.74 -0.37
N ILE A 46 -8.00 7.01 0.58
CA ILE A 46 -8.71 6.20 1.57
C ILE A 46 -9.71 7.06 2.39
N CYS A 47 -9.28 8.23 2.86
CA CYS A 47 -10.14 9.12 3.64
C CYS A 47 -11.24 9.81 2.81
N ALA A 48 -11.09 9.84 1.48
CA ALA A 48 -12.10 10.38 0.57
C ALA A 48 -13.09 9.32 0.05
N LEU A 49 -12.83 8.03 0.30
CA LEU A 49 -13.58 6.91 -0.27
C LEU A 49 -15.01 6.86 0.28
N MET A 50 -15.96 6.69 -0.63
CA MET A 50 -17.38 6.53 -0.33
C MET A 50 -17.83 5.09 -0.60
N SER A 51 -18.87 4.64 0.06
CA SER A 51 -19.48 3.33 -0.23
C SER A 51 -19.95 3.19 -1.68
N SER A 52 -20.33 4.29 -2.33
CA SER A 52 -20.68 4.32 -3.75
C SER A 52 -19.50 4.08 -4.71
N ASP A 53 -18.27 4.19 -4.21
CA ASP A 53 -17.06 3.92 -5.00
C ASP A 53 -16.71 2.41 -5.02
N VAL A 54 -17.46 1.59 -4.27
CA VAL A 54 -17.30 0.13 -4.16
C VAL A 54 -18.34 -0.58 -5.01
N SER A 55 -17.91 -1.46 -5.90
CA SER A 55 -18.79 -2.29 -6.75
C SER A 55 -18.24 -3.70 -6.88
N GLY A 56 -18.92 -4.69 -6.31
CA GLY A 56 -18.37 -6.05 -6.16
C GLY A 56 -17.02 -5.99 -5.44
N CYS A 57 -16.02 -6.67 -5.98
CA CYS A 57 -14.65 -6.64 -5.44
C CYS A 57 -13.81 -5.43 -5.91
N SER A 58 -14.41 -4.49 -6.63
CA SER A 58 -13.72 -3.34 -7.23
C SER A 58 -13.94 -2.05 -6.44
N ILE A 59 -12.89 -1.26 -6.28
CA ILE A 59 -12.94 0.08 -5.70
C ILE A 59 -12.42 1.08 -6.72
N THR A 60 -13.24 2.09 -7.04
CA THR A 60 -12.86 3.18 -7.94
C THR A 60 -12.24 4.32 -7.15
N VAL A 61 -10.99 4.63 -7.44
CA VAL A 61 -10.24 5.74 -6.83
C VAL A 61 -10.34 6.94 -7.75
N SER A 62 -11.14 7.93 -7.36
CA SER A 62 -11.42 9.15 -8.15
C SER A 62 -11.27 10.44 -7.34
N LYS A 63 -10.94 10.35 -6.05
CA LYS A 63 -10.91 11.48 -5.14
C LYS A 63 -9.77 11.34 -4.14
N SER A 64 -9.36 12.46 -3.55
CA SER A 64 -8.39 12.47 -2.46
C SER A 64 -8.70 13.60 -1.48
N MET A 65 -8.62 13.32 -0.19
CA MET A 65 -8.72 14.32 0.86
C MET A 65 -7.37 14.99 1.06
N VAL A 66 -7.35 16.30 0.93
CA VAL A 66 -6.16 17.15 1.07
C VAL A 66 -6.43 18.28 2.05
N GLN A 67 -5.39 18.74 2.73
CA GLN A 67 -5.49 19.90 3.61
C GLN A 67 -5.21 21.18 2.83
N GLY A 68 -6.08 22.18 2.97
CA GLY A 68 -5.90 23.50 2.39
C GLY A 68 -4.95 24.38 3.22
N PRO A 69 -4.63 25.59 2.72
CA PRO A 69 -3.81 26.56 3.44
C PRO A 69 -4.45 27.01 4.78
N ASP A 70 -5.77 26.97 4.84
CA ASP A 70 -6.61 27.25 6.02
C ASP A 70 -6.64 26.09 7.05
N ARG A 71 -5.87 25.03 6.83
CA ARG A 71 -5.83 23.78 7.61
C ARG A 71 -7.16 23.01 7.62
N ILE A 72 -8.11 23.34 6.75
CA ILE A 72 -9.35 22.60 6.57
C ILE A 72 -9.13 21.45 5.58
N TRP A 73 -9.80 20.32 5.79
CA TRP A 73 -9.72 19.16 4.93
C TRP A 73 -10.79 19.21 3.85
N TYR A 74 -10.35 19.15 2.59
CA TYR A 74 -11.20 19.16 1.40
C TYR A 74 -11.05 17.86 0.62
N VAL A 75 -12.15 17.38 0.05
CA VAL A 75 -12.12 16.31 -0.94
C VAL A 75 -11.96 16.95 -2.32
N LYS A 76 -10.94 16.55 -3.05
CA LYS A 76 -10.64 17.03 -4.41
C LYS A 76 -10.51 15.87 -5.37
N GLU A 77 -10.89 16.11 -6.61
CA GLU A 77 -10.53 15.22 -7.71
C GLU A 77 -9.02 15.27 -7.99
N PRO A 78 -8.42 14.17 -8.44
CA PRO A 78 -7.01 14.12 -8.77
C PRO A 78 -6.69 15.08 -9.94
N LYS A 79 -5.54 15.73 -9.86
CA LYS A 79 -5.06 16.64 -10.92
C LYS A 79 -4.61 15.94 -12.21
N THR A 80 -4.42 14.62 -12.20
CA THR A 80 -3.89 13.86 -13.33
C THR A 80 -4.73 12.62 -13.62
N TYR A 81 -4.89 12.30 -14.90
CA TYR A 81 -5.58 11.10 -15.38
C TYR A 81 -5.07 9.80 -14.76
N GLY A 82 -3.76 9.68 -14.53
CA GLY A 82 -3.14 8.49 -13.91
C GLY A 82 -3.52 8.24 -12.45
N SER A 83 -4.25 9.18 -11.83
CA SER A 83 -4.76 9.01 -10.47
C SER A 83 -6.16 8.38 -10.44
N TYR A 84 -6.88 8.38 -11.57
CA TYR A 84 -8.13 7.64 -11.72
C TYR A 84 -7.80 6.18 -12.00
N ARG A 85 -8.24 5.29 -11.15
CA ARG A 85 -8.03 3.86 -11.32
C ARG A 85 -9.05 3.05 -10.56
N THR A 86 -9.29 1.83 -11.04
CA THR A 86 -10.05 0.81 -10.32
C THR A 86 -9.09 -0.24 -9.78
N VAL A 87 -9.25 -0.57 -8.51
CA VAL A 87 -8.43 -1.57 -7.83
C VAL A 87 -9.35 -2.71 -7.38
N ILE A 88 -9.02 -3.94 -7.79
CA ILE A 88 -9.73 -5.14 -7.37
C ILE A 88 -9.12 -5.62 -6.05
N PHE A 89 -9.94 -5.81 -5.04
CA PHE A 89 -9.53 -6.27 -3.71
C PHE A 89 -9.89 -7.74 -3.48
N PRO A 90 -9.20 -8.42 -2.56
CA PRO A 90 -9.65 -9.70 -2.04
C PRO A 90 -11.05 -9.56 -1.39
N GLU A 91 -11.87 -10.60 -1.52
CA GLU A 91 -13.26 -10.60 -1.06
C GLU A 91 -13.38 -10.25 0.44
N PHE A 92 -12.51 -10.80 1.29
CA PHE A 92 -12.52 -10.54 2.72
C PHE A 92 -12.33 -9.04 3.09
N VAL A 93 -11.65 -8.26 2.23
CA VAL A 93 -11.52 -6.80 2.43
C VAL A 93 -12.84 -6.11 2.14
N ILE A 94 -13.51 -6.52 1.08
CA ILE A 94 -14.80 -5.95 0.67
C ILE A 94 -15.91 -6.32 1.67
N GLU A 95 -15.90 -7.54 2.20
CA GLU A 95 -16.83 -7.96 3.27
C GLU A 95 -16.76 -7.03 4.48
N LYS A 96 -15.55 -6.61 4.88
CA LYS A 96 -15.36 -5.65 5.98
C LYS A 96 -15.89 -4.24 5.67
N LEU A 97 -16.07 -3.90 4.41
CA LEU A 97 -16.70 -2.63 3.98
C LEU A 97 -18.22 -2.74 3.85
N SER A 98 -18.76 -3.96 3.89
CA SER A 98 -20.19 -4.21 3.72
C SER A 98 -21.02 -3.53 4.80
N GLY A 99 -22.17 -2.98 4.40
CA GLY A 99 -23.07 -2.28 5.32
C GLY A 99 -22.67 -0.85 5.66
N ILE A 100 -21.46 -0.40 5.32
CA ILE A 100 -21.06 1.00 5.53
C ILE A 100 -21.77 1.89 4.51
N LYS A 101 -22.43 2.94 5.00
CA LYS A 101 -23.10 3.93 4.15
C LYS A 101 -22.35 5.26 4.18
N GLY A 102 -22.20 5.88 2.99
CA GLY A 102 -21.51 7.16 2.83
C GLY A 102 -20.00 7.00 2.89
N ARG A 103 -19.29 7.89 3.56
CA ARG A 103 -17.83 7.87 3.65
C ARG A 103 -17.34 6.69 4.48
N ILE A 104 -16.44 5.87 3.92
CA ILE A 104 -15.95 4.64 4.55
C ILE A 104 -15.10 4.96 5.79
N ILE A 105 -14.17 5.90 5.66
CA ILE A 105 -13.31 6.36 6.76
C ILE A 105 -13.78 7.74 7.20
N LYS A 106 -14.24 7.87 8.44
CA LYS A 106 -14.72 9.17 8.99
C LYS A 106 -13.56 10.08 9.41
N LYS A 107 -12.44 9.49 9.81
CA LYS A 107 -11.23 10.20 10.23
C LYS A 107 -10.58 10.98 9.09
N THR A 108 -9.88 12.06 9.45
CA THR A 108 -9.00 12.80 8.53
C THR A 108 -7.70 12.03 8.28
N PRO A 109 -6.95 12.33 7.21
CA PRO A 109 -5.65 11.74 6.96
C PRO A 109 -4.66 11.88 8.13
N GLU A 110 -4.70 13.01 8.84
CA GLU A 110 -3.86 13.24 10.02
C GLU A 110 -4.25 12.31 11.18
N GLN A 111 -5.55 12.20 11.47
CA GLN A 111 -6.07 11.31 12.52
C GLN A 111 -5.74 9.84 12.22
N ILE A 112 -5.80 9.41 10.95
CA ILE A 112 -5.35 8.07 10.55
C ILE A 112 -3.86 7.89 10.82
N SER A 113 -3.01 8.86 10.47
CA SER A 113 -1.57 8.74 10.75
C SER A 113 -1.25 8.66 12.24
N ASN A 114 -1.93 9.47 13.05
CA ASN A 114 -1.73 9.46 14.50
C ASN A 114 -2.23 8.13 15.12
N SER A 115 -3.43 7.67 14.73
CA SER A 115 -3.96 6.36 15.15
C SER A 115 -3.03 5.21 14.75
N PHE A 116 -2.48 5.26 13.54
CA PHE A 116 -1.55 4.27 13.03
C PHE A 116 -0.24 4.23 13.82
N LYS A 117 0.37 5.39 14.08
CA LYS A 117 1.58 5.50 14.91
C LYS A 117 1.40 4.85 16.27
N HIS A 118 0.27 5.13 16.93
CA HIS A 118 -0.03 4.53 18.24
C HIS A 118 -0.27 3.02 18.13
N ALA A 119 -0.91 2.54 17.07
CA ALA A 119 -1.12 1.12 16.84
C ALA A 119 0.19 0.37 16.64
N VAL A 120 1.11 0.89 15.82
CA VAL A 120 2.45 0.31 15.61
C VAL A 120 3.21 0.17 16.93
N ILE A 121 3.19 1.22 17.77
CA ILE A 121 3.83 1.19 19.10
C ILE A 121 3.19 0.12 20.01
N ARG A 122 1.86 0.09 20.09
CA ARG A 122 1.13 -0.90 20.92
C ARG A 122 1.36 -2.34 20.45
N SER A 123 1.56 -2.53 19.15
CA SER A 123 1.87 -3.86 18.59
C SER A 123 3.33 -4.26 18.81
N GLY A 124 4.18 -3.42 19.43
CA GLY A 124 5.59 -3.69 19.62
C GLY A 124 6.35 -3.91 18.31
N LEU A 125 5.94 -3.20 17.24
CA LEU A 125 6.55 -3.29 15.92
C LEU A 125 7.64 -2.22 15.74
N PRO A 126 8.63 -2.46 14.87
CA PRO A 126 9.54 -1.42 14.43
C PRO A 126 8.79 -0.21 13.88
N HIS A 127 9.38 0.98 13.98
CA HIS A 127 8.73 2.19 13.51
C HIS A 127 8.65 2.22 11.99
N PHE A 128 7.44 2.32 11.45
CA PHE A 128 7.14 2.64 10.06
C PHE A 128 5.89 3.53 9.96
N ARG A 129 5.75 4.20 8.82
CA ARG A 129 4.66 5.17 8.60
C ARG A 129 3.50 4.53 7.87
N PHE A 130 2.32 5.10 7.96
CA PHE A 130 1.16 4.65 7.20
C PHE A 130 1.43 4.57 5.68
N HIS A 131 2.25 5.50 5.14
CA HIS A 131 2.61 5.47 3.72
C HIS A 131 3.47 4.26 3.34
N ASP A 132 4.21 3.70 4.29
CA ASP A 132 5.09 2.56 4.06
C ASP A 132 4.30 1.25 3.81
N LEU A 133 2.99 1.22 4.15
CA LEU A 133 2.07 0.15 3.73
C LEU A 133 1.94 0.03 2.20
N ARG A 134 2.06 1.14 1.48
CA ARG A 134 2.08 1.10 0.00
C ARG A 134 3.39 0.55 -0.53
N HIS A 135 4.49 0.79 0.17
CA HIS A 135 5.79 0.17 -0.14
C HIS A 135 5.74 -1.34 0.11
N TYR A 136 5.16 -1.76 1.23
CA TYR A 136 4.88 -3.16 1.51
C TYR A 136 4.09 -3.81 0.38
N ALA A 137 2.96 -3.23 -0.03
CA ALA A 137 2.14 -3.75 -1.14
C ALA A 137 2.95 -3.91 -2.44
N ALA A 138 3.77 -2.91 -2.80
CA ALA A 138 4.61 -2.98 -3.99
C ALA A 138 5.67 -4.09 -3.86
N SER A 139 6.31 -4.22 -2.68
CA SER A 139 7.30 -5.25 -2.41
C SER A 139 6.73 -6.66 -2.49
N VAL A 140 5.54 -6.89 -1.93
CA VAL A 140 4.85 -8.19 -2.01
C VAL A 140 4.51 -8.53 -3.46
N MET A 141 3.91 -7.60 -4.21
CA MET A 141 3.57 -7.84 -5.62
C MET A 141 4.82 -8.18 -6.45
N HIS A 142 5.92 -7.49 -6.21
CA HIS A 142 7.19 -7.79 -6.88
C HIS A 142 7.73 -9.16 -6.48
N ALA A 143 7.73 -9.50 -5.19
CA ALA A 143 8.22 -10.78 -4.68
C ALA A 143 7.46 -11.99 -5.24
N ILE A 144 6.15 -11.83 -5.53
CA ILE A 144 5.35 -12.87 -6.20
C ILE A 144 5.44 -12.83 -7.73
N GLY A 145 6.27 -11.93 -8.30
CA GLY A 145 6.58 -11.89 -9.73
C GLY A 145 5.59 -11.11 -10.59
N VAL A 146 4.82 -10.19 -10.01
CA VAL A 146 3.95 -9.28 -10.78
C VAL A 146 4.83 -8.30 -11.58
N PRO A 147 4.64 -8.18 -12.92
CA PRO A 147 5.40 -7.23 -13.71
C PRO A 147 5.17 -5.77 -13.27
N ASP A 148 6.24 -4.97 -13.32
CA ASP A 148 6.28 -3.60 -12.81
C ASP A 148 5.14 -2.71 -13.32
N GLN A 149 4.79 -2.83 -14.61
CA GLN A 149 3.70 -2.06 -15.21
C GLN A 149 2.35 -2.23 -14.48
N TYR A 150 2.03 -3.44 -14.03
CA TYR A 150 0.79 -3.71 -13.27
C TYR A 150 0.87 -3.19 -11.84
N ILE A 151 2.07 -3.26 -11.23
CA ILE A 151 2.30 -2.69 -9.90
C ILE A 151 2.11 -1.17 -9.95
N LEU A 152 2.72 -0.50 -10.94
CA LEU A 152 2.59 0.94 -11.16
C LEU A 152 1.13 1.35 -11.38
N GLN A 153 0.42 0.65 -12.26
CA GLN A 153 -0.99 0.90 -12.55
C GLN A 153 -1.85 0.75 -11.30
N ARG A 154 -1.70 -0.37 -10.56
CA ARG A 154 -2.48 -0.65 -9.35
C ARG A 154 -2.29 0.41 -8.28
N GLY A 155 -1.06 0.89 -8.07
CA GLY A 155 -0.75 1.92 -7.10
C GLY A 155 -0.97 3.35 -7.58
N GLY A 156 -1.16 3.57 -8.89
CA GLY A 156 -1.20 4.91 -9.46
C GLY A 156 0.12 5.65 -9.29
N TRP A 157 1.25 4.97 -9.51
CA TRP A 157 2.58 5.58 -9.53
C TRP A 157 2.93 6.02 -10.96
N ALA A 158 3.43 7.26 -11.08
CA ALA A 158 3.76 7.85 -12.37
C ALA A 158 5.15 7.45 -12.90
N SER A 159 6.03 6.89 -12.05
CA SER A 159 7.41 6.52 -12.44
C SER A 159 8.00 5.43 -11.57
N ASP A 160 8.99 4.71 -12.14
CA ASP A 160 9.77 3.64 -11.53
C ASP A 160 10.64 4.10 -10.34
N ASN A 161 10.89 5.40 -10.21
CA ASN A 161 11.83 5.92 -9.20
C ASN A 161 11.40 5.57 -7.76
N ILE A 162 10.11 5.49 -7.50
CA ILE A 162 9.57 5.11 -6.19
C ILE A 162 9.81 3.62 -5.97
N MET A 163 9.61 2.80 -7.01
CA MET A 163 9.86 1.38 -6.96
C MET A 163 11.34 1.07 -6.71
N LYS A 164 12.26 1.73 -7.41
CA LYS A 164 13.71 1.54 -7.23
C LYS A 164 14.21 1.84 -5.81
N SER A 165 13.55 2.74 -5.07
CA SER A 165 13.90 3.02 -3.68
C SER A 165 13.41 1.95 -2.70
N VAL A 166 12.28 1.29 -3.02
CA VAL A 166 11.71 0.19 -2.24
C VAL A 166 12.47 -1.11 -2.48
N TYR A 167 12.90 -1.33 -3.73
CA TYR A 167 13.58 -2.58 -4.13
C TYR A 167 14.99 -2.74 -3.59
N ARG A 168 15.68 -1.69 -3.15
CA ARG A 168 17.08 -1.81 -2.70
C ARG A 168 17.27 -2.81 -1.56
N ASN A 169 16.29 -3.01 -0.71
CA ASN A 169 16.40 -3.91 0.45
C ASN A 169 15.80 -5.31 0.21
N THR A 170 14.95 -5.47 -0.82
CA THR A 170 14.38 -6.77 -1.22
C THR A 170 15.19 -7.43 -2.34
N ILE A 171 16.05 -6.69 -3.03
CA ILE A 171 16.79 -7.14 -4.21
C ILE A 171 17.69 -8.34 -3.93
N ASP A 172 18.37 -8.42 -2.79
CA ASP A 172 19.38 -9.46 -2.57
C ASP A 172 18.79 -10.87 -2.49
N LEU A 173 17.72 -11.06 -1.72
CA LEU A 173 17.06 -12.38 -1.61
C LEU A 173 16.33 -12.77 -2.90
N GLU A 174 15.61 -11.82 -3.51
CA GLU A 174 14.90 -12.09 -4.75
C GLU A 174 15.85 -12.26 -5.93
N THR A 175 16.95 -11.53 -5.99
CA THR A 175 18.01 -11.74 -7.00
C THR A 175 18.57 -13.15 -6.94
N VAL A 176 18.85 -13.66 -5.73
CA VAL A 176 19.30 -15.06 -5.55
C VAL A 176 18.25 -16.05 -6.01
N ARG A 177 16.98 -15.79 -5.72
CA ARG A 177 15.84 -16.66 -6.11
C ARG A 177 15.65 -16.67 -7.62
N GLN A 178 15.66 -15.50 -8.27
CA GLN A 178 15.53 -15.37 -9.72
C GLN A 178 16.75 -15.95 -10.44
N THR A 179 17.96 -15.75 -9.94
CA THR A 179 19.18 -16.35 -10.50
C THR A 179 19.07 -17.89 -10.49
N LYS A 180 18.61 -18.49 -9.39
CA LYS A 180 18.37 -19.94 -9.33
C LYS A 180 17.32 -20.40 -10.35
N ARG A 181 16.25 -19.62 -10.54
CA ARG A 181 15.20 -19.93 -11.52
C ARG A 181 15.72 -19.84 -12.95
N ILE A 182 16.49 -18.81 -13.26
CA ILE A 182 17.14 -18.62 -14.57
C ILE A 182 18.10 -19.78 -14.85
N ASN A 183 19.01 -20.07 -13.93
CA ASN A 183 20.00 -21.14 -14.10
C ASN A 183 19.33 -22.51 -14.29
N ARG A 184 18.30 -22.82 -13.50
CA ARG A 184 17.51 -24.06 -13.67
C ARG A 184 16.85 -24.16 -15.04
N HIS A 185 16.42 -23.05 -15.63
CA HIS A 185 15.87 -23.04 -16.98
C HIS A 185 16.94 -23.38 -18.02
N PHE A 186 18.11 -22.75 -17.94
CA PHE A 186 19.21 -23.00 -18.89
C PHE A 186 19.83 -24.38 -18.71
N GLU A 187 19.89 -24.92 -17.49
CA GLU A 187 20.35 -26.30 -17.24
C GLU A 187 19.46 -27.33 -17.94
N LYS A 188 18.14 -27.10 -18.01
CA LYS A 188 17.22 -27.98 -18.77
C LYS A 188 17.50 -28.00 -20.26
N ILE A 189 17.97 -26.88 -20.84
CA ILE A 189 18.30 -26.80 -22.28
C ILE A 189 19.60 -27.55 -22.57
N LYS A 190 20.56 -27.59 -21.62
CA LYS A 190 21.83 -28.31 -21.81
C LYS A 190 21.62 -29.85 -21.86
N ASN A 191 20.56 -30.38 -21.29
CA ASN A 191 20.27 -31.79 -21.20
C ASN A 191 19.37 -32.30 -22.35
N VAL A 192 19.29 -31.54 -23.46
CA VAL A 192 18.66 -31.94 -24.76
C VAL A 192 19.80 -32.23 -25.80
#